data_5bb7cc448fb595ada81d546baecf3cf1
#
_entry.id   5bb7cc448fb595ada81d546baecf3cf1
#
_cell.length_a   1.000
_cell.length_b   1.000
_cell.length_c   1.000
_cell.angle_alpha   90.00
_cell.angle_beta   90.00
_cell.angle_gamma   90.00
#
_symmetry.space_group_name_H-M   'P 1'
#
loop_
_entity.id
_entity.type
_entity.pdbx_description
1 polymer ?
#
loop_
_entity_poly.entity_id
_entity_poly.type
_entity_poly.pdbx_seq_one_letter_code
_entity_poly.pdbx_strand_id
1 'polypeptide(L)'
;MSTFTPEKASADIGVYGLGVMGANLARNLARNGYATAVFNRTPARTDKLMAERGDEATFVPASTLEDFVASLRTPRVAIMMVQAGPSTDAVMGQLADLMDEGDIIVDCGNSLFTDTIRREKWAAERGLHFVGAGVSGGEEGALWGPSIMPGGTPASYDRLGPMFEAIAGTYDGVPCCTYIGANGAGHFVKMVHNGIEYADMQVIAEAYTLLREGLGATPAEIADIFAAWNEGKLNSYLMEITVEVLRQVDAETGKPLVDLIVDAASQKGTGKWTVQTALDLAVPVTAIGEATFARGASSEPAQRAAGQTLAGNASALVIESDEARAAFIEDVRQALFASKIVAYSQGFDEIEAGASEYEWGIDKGALARIWRAGCIIRAAFLDDITRAYEADPDLPLLLAAEPFATRFQECTPALRRVVSQAALAGVPIPVFASSLAYFDQIRATRLPAALIQGQRDFFGSHTYHRVDKEGVFHTLWAVDGRPEEQWS
;
A
#
# COMPACT_ATOMS: atom_id res chain seq x y z
N MET A 1 10.45 10.02 37.53
CA MET A 1 9.59 10.51 36.44
C MET A 1 9.60 12.04 36.51
N SER A 2 9.98 12.67 35.42
CA SER A 2 9.91 14.13 35.31
C SER A 2 8.44 14.54 35.25
N THR A 3 8.08 15.65 35.88
CA THR A 3 6.76 16.26 35.75
C THR A 3 6.90 17.48 34.83
N PHE A 4 6.21 17.45 33.70
CA PHE A 4 6.19 18.53 32.74
C PHE A 4 4.83 19.23 32.80
N THR A 5 4.84 20.51 33.09
CA THR A 5 3.66 21.39 33.07
C THR A 5 3.95 22.53 32.10
N PRO A 6 3.53 22.40 30.83
CA PRO A 6 3.84 23.41 29.82
C PRO A 6 3.06 24.68 29.99
N GLU A 7 3.57 25.76 29.40
CA GLU A 7 2.83 27.01 29.27
C GLU A 7 1.63 26.83 28.33
N LYS A 8 0.50 27.45 28.66
CA LYS A 8 -0.72 27.39 27.83
C LYS A 8 -0.50 28.08 26.48
N ALA A 9 -1.07 27.49 25.44
CA ALA A 9 -0.99 28.00 24.06
C ALA A 9 0.45 28.28 23.59
N SER A 10 1.42 27.42 24.00
CA SER A 10 2.83 27.54 23.64
C SER A 10 3.23 26.69 22.44
N ALA A 11 2.44 25.67 22.08
CA ALA A 11 2.71 24.75 20.99
C ALA A 11 1.81 25.01 19.76
N ASP A 12 2.37 24.85 18.57
CA ASP A 12 1.65 25.00 17.29
C ASP A 12 0.86 23.75 16.92
N ILE A 13 1.37 22.58 17.31
CA ILE A 13 0.82 21.25 17.02
C ILE A 13 1.27 20.27 18.10
N GLY A 14 0.48 19.21 18.34
CA GLY A 14 0.81 18.20 19.32
C GLY A 14 0.84 16.79 18.74
N VAL A 15 1.69 15.93 19.33
CA VAL A 15 1.78 14.50 18.99
C VAL A 15 1.53 13.65 20.23
N TYR A 16 0.42 12.92 20.21
CA TYR A 16 0.07 11.92 21.20
C TYR A 16 0.47 10.53 20.70
N GLY A 17 1.36 9.87 21.42
CA GLY A 17 1.86 8.53 21.09
C GLY A 17 3.28 8.57 20.56
N LEU A 18 4.25 8.41 21.47
CA LEU A 18 5.68 8.50 21.19
C LEU A 18 6.32 7.10 21.02
N GLY A 19 5.70 6.27 20.16
CA GLY A 19 6.38 5.11 19.56
C GLY A 19 7.43 5.58 18.54
N VAL A 20 8.05 4.64 17.82
CA VAL A 20 9.07 4.96 16.82
C VAL A 20 8.57 6.01 15.83
N MET A 21 7.42 5.77 15.20
CA MET A 21 6.85 6.69 14.20
C MET A 21 6.44 8.04 14.80
N GLY A 22 5.75 8.03 15.96
CA GLY A 22 5.26 9.27 16.57
C GLY A 22 6.38 10.14 17.11
N ALA A 23 7.41 9.56 17.71
CA ALA A 23 8.59 10.30 18.17
C ALA A 23 9.33 10.95 16.98
N ASN A 24 9.51 10.23 15.87
CA ASN A 24 10.16 10.74 14.68
C ASN A 24 9.33 11.83 13.98
N LEU A 25 8.00 11.66 13.92
CA LEU A 25 7.12 12.69 13.36
C LEU A 25 7.14 13.97 14.21
N ALA A 26 7.13 13.85 15.55
CA ALA A 26 7.25 14.99 16.46
C ALA A 26 8.59 15.73 16.27
N ARG A 27 9.69 14.98 16.11
CA ARG A 27 11.02 15.54 15.82
C ARG A 27 11.05 16.26 14.47
N ASN A 28 10.43 15.67 13.46
CA ASN A 28 10.34 16.28 12.13
C ASN A 28 9.58 17.60 12.17
N LEU A 29 8.40 17.65 12.83
CA LEU A 29 7.64 18.88 13.04
C LEU A 29 8.47 19.95 13.76
N ALA A 30 9.07 19.59 14.90
CA ALA A 30 9.86 20.53 15.69
C ALA A 30 11.09 21.07 14.93
N ARG A 31 11.77 20.23 14.15
CA ARG A 31 12.93 20.63 13.32
C ARG A 31 12.55 21.54 12.16
N ASN A 32 11.31 21.46 11.68
CA ASN A 32 10.76 22.35 10.66
C ASN A 32 10.14 23.64 11.26
N GLY A 33 10.44 23.93 12.52
CA GLY A 33 10.14 25.21 13.18
C GLY A 33 8.80 25.28 13.89
N TYR A 34 8.06 24.17 14.00
CA TYR A 34 6.81 24.13 14.77
C TYR A 34 7.07 23.77 16.22
N ALA A 35 6.68 24.65 17.17
CA ALA A 35 6.70 24.30 18.58
C ALA A 35 5.75 23.09 18.80
N THR A 36 6.33 21.92 19.12
CA THR A 36 5.61 20.65 19.09
C THR A 36 5.35 20.13 20.50
N ALA A 37 4.08 20.07 20.91
CA ALA A 37 3.68 19.41 22.13
C ALA A 37 3.85 17.90 22.01
N VAL A 38 4.41 17.26 23.04
CA VAL A 38 4.66 15.82 23.05
C VAL A 38 4.11 15.17 24.30
N PHE A 39 3.30 14.13 24.09
CA PHE A 39 2.65 13.38 25.17
C PHE A 39 2.58 11.90 24.87
N ASN A 40 2.79 11.07 25.89
CA ASN A 40 2.55 9.63 25.80
C ASN A 40 1.94 9.10 27.10
N ARG A 41 0.92 8.24 26.98
CA ARG A 41 0.26 7.59 28.12
C ARG A 41 1.24 6.93 29.11
N THR A 42 2.36 6.39 28.60
CA THR A 42 3.46 5.89 29.42
C THR A 42 4.52 6.98 29.54
N PRO A 43 4.64 7.69 30.69
CA PRO A 43 5.50 8.87 30.83
C PRO A 43 6.96 8.64 30.45
N ALA A 44 7.48 7.44 30.71
CA ALA A 44 8.88 7.08 30.38
C ALA A 44 9.24 7.29 28.91
N ARG A 45 8.28 7.28 27.97
CA ARG A 45 8.54 7.56 26.55
C ARG A 45 8.73 9.06 26.30
N THR A 46 7.96 9.92 26.98
CA THR A 46 8.16 11.36 26.94
C THR A 46 9.50 11.71 27.60
N ASP A 47 9.79 11.14 28.78
CA ASP A 47 11.08 11.32 29.47
C ASP A 47 12.27 10.93 28.56
N LYS A 48 12.16 9.77 27.88
CA LYS A 48 13.19 9.28 26.95
C LYS A 48 13.40 10.25 25.79
N LEU A 49 12.33 10.67 25.11
CA LEU A 49 12.43 11.63 24.02
C LEU A 49 13.12 12.91 24.44
N MET A 50 12.74 13.47 25.59
CA MET A 50 13.31 14.71 26.11
C MET A 50 14.77 14.54 26.52
N ALA A 51 15.14 13.41 27.15
CA ALA A 51 16.51 13.14 27.55
C ALA A 51 17.46 12.93 26.35
N GLU A 52 16.97 12.29 25.29
CA GLU A 52 17.81 11.94 24.12
C GLU A 52 17.79 13.02 23.03
N ARG A 53 16.71 13.82 22.94
CA ARG A 53 16.42 14.71 21.79
C ARG A 53 15.85 16.06 22.17
N GLY A 54 15.71 16.37 23.48
CA GLY A 54 15.07 17.61 23.93
C GLY A 54 15.74 18.89 23.43
N ASP A 55 17.05 18.84 23.18
CA ASP A 55 17.84 19.97 22.67
C ASP A 55 17.85 20.09 21.13
N GLU A 56 17.22 19.13 20.42
CA GLU A 56 17.25 19.10 18.94
C GLU A 56 16.38 20.22 18.34
N ALA A 57 15.28 20.57 18.99
CA ALA A 57 14.33 21.58 18.52
C ALA A 57 13.35 22.01 19.63
N THR A 58 12.34 22.81 19.30
CA THR A 58 11.37 23.31 20.28
C THR A 58 10.28 22.25 20.58
N PHE A 59 10.47 21.52 21.69
CA PHE A 59 9.46 20.61 22.23
C PHE A 59 8.75 21.25 23.42
N VAL A 60 7.45 20.91 23.58
CA VAL A 60 6.60 21.30 24.70
C VAL A 60 6.10 20.00 25.37
N PRO A 61 6.89 19.39 26.29
CA PRO A 61 6.50 18.14 26.92
C PRO A 61 5.36 18.36 27.91
N ALA A 62 4.44 17.39 27.98
CA ALA A 62 3.33 17.38 28.91
C ALA A 62 3.28 16.06 29.70
N SER A 63 2.92 16.12 30.96
CA SER A 63 2.79 14.96 31.85
C SER A 63 1.36 14.44 31.95
N THR A 64 0.36 15.28 31.67
CA THR A 64 -1.06 14.93 31.62
C THR A 64 -1.64 15.25 30.24
N LEU A 65 -2.79 14.64 29.93
CA LEU A 65 -3.49 14.93 28.68
C LEU A 65 -4.09 16.35 28.69
N GLU A 66 -4.55 16.79 29.84
CA GLU A 66 -5.06 18.15 30.07
C GLU A 66 -3.98 19.20 29.78
N ASP A 67 -2.77 19.01 30.31
CA ASP A 67 -1.65 19.90 30.06
C ASP A 67 -1.23 19.86 28.58
N PHE A 68 -1.26 18.68 27.94
CA PHE A 68 -0.97 18.54 26.52
C PHE A 68 -1.95 19.36 25.67
N VAL A 69 -3.26 19.20 25.88
CA VAL A 69 -4.28 19.96 25.13
C VAL A 69 -4.23 21.45 25.45
N ALA A 70 -4.03 21.82 26.71
CA ALA A 70 -3.93 23.24 27.14
C ALA A 70 -2.70 23.93 26.55
N SER A 71 -1.63 23.20 26.22
CA SER A 71 -0.43 23.76 25.59
C SER A 71 -0.62 24.14 24.12
N LEU A 72 -1.65 23.59 23.44
CA LEU A 72 -1.89 23.81 22.02
C LEU A 72 -2.56 25.18 21.77
N ARG A 73 -2.10 25.88 20.73
CA ARG A 73 -2.73 27.11 20.23
C ARG A 73 -4.02 26.79 19.49
N THR A 74 -5.05 27.63 19.71
CA THR A 74 -6.34 27.50 19.00
C THR A 74 -6.30 28.09 17.59
N PRO A 75 -6.97 27.48 16.59
CA PRO A 75 -7.58 26.14 16.66
C PRO A 75 -6.52 25.07 16.87
N ARG A 76 -6.74 24.19 17.87
CA ARG A 76 -5.76 23.18 18.28
C ARG A 76 -5.62 22.09 17.21
N VAL A 77 -4.41 21.56 17.07
CA VAL A 77 -4.12 20.40 16.21
C VAL A 77 -3.44 19.33 17.04
N ALA A 78 -4.11 18.19 17.24
CA ALA A 78 -3.58 17.04 17.98
C ALA A 78 -3.47 15.82 17.09
N ILE A 79 -2.23 15.40 16.78
CA ILE A 79 -1.93 14.17 16.06
C ILE A 79 -1.94 12.97 17.02
N MET A 80 -2.67 11.94 16.65
CA MET A 80 -2.63 10.63 17.29
C MET A 80 -1.76 9.66 16.46
N MET A 81 -0.74 9.08 17.08
CA MET A 81 0.07 8.02 16.51
C MET A 81 -0.03 6.78 17.42
N VAL A 82 -1.19 6.14 17.40
CA VAL A 82 -1.56 5.02 18.26
C VAL A 82 -1.95 3.80 17.42
N GLN A 83 -2.11 2.64 18.09
CA GLN A 83 -2.57 1.44 17.41
C GLN A 83 -3.99 1.63 16.88
N ALA A 84 -4.21 1.30 15.60
CA ALA A 84 -5.51 1.37 14.95
C ALA A 84 -6.57 0.50 15.66
N GLY A 85 -7.82 0.91 15.55
CA GLY A 85 -8.97 0.22 16.14
C GLY A 85 -9.43 0.85 17.47
N PRO A 86 -9.78 0.04 18.49
CA PRO A 86 -10.35 0.55 19.76
C PRO A 86 -9.46 1.56 20.50
N SER A 87 -8.14 1.45 20.34
CA SER A 87 -7.20 2.42 20.96
C SER A 87 -7.35 3.80 20.35
N THR A 88 -7.59 3.91 19.05
CA THR A 88 -7.86 5.17 18.36
C THR A 88 -9.15 5.80 18.85
N ASP A 89 -10.23 5.01 18.97
CA ASP A 89 -11.52 5.50 19.49
C ASP A 89 -11.39 6.03 20.92
N ALA A 90 -10.66 5.31 21.78
CA ALA A 90 -10.46 5.74 23.18
C ALA A 90 -9.67 7.05 23.29
N VAL A 91 -8.58 7.20 22.52
CA VAL A 91 -7.76 8.43 22.55
C VAL A 91 -8.52 9.59 21.93
N MET A 92 -9.24 9.37 20.82
CA MET A 92 -10.08 10.37 20.18
C MET A 92 -11.14 10.91 21.14
N GLY A 93 -11.82 10.03 21.89
CA GLY A 93 -12.81 10.44 22.90
C GLY A 93 -12.20 11.29 24.01
N GLN A 94 -11.05 10.89 24.55
CA GLN A 94 -10.33 11.65 25.58
C GLN A 94 -9.89 13.03 25.10
N LEU A 95 -9.42 13.15 23.85
CA LEU A 95 -9.05 14.44 23.26
C LEU A 95 -10.30 15.32 23.05
N ALA A 96 -11.36 14.75 22.52
CA ALA A 96 -12.62 15.48 22.26
C ALA A 96 -13.25 16.06 23.52
N ASP A 97 -13.11 15.42 24.68
CA ASP A 97 -13.60 15.91 25.96
C ASP A 97 -12.84 17.17 26.45
N LEU A 98 -11.68 17.46 25.88
CA LEU A 98 -10.79 18.58 26.26
C LEU A 98 -10.63 19.64 25.16
N MET A 99 -11.11 19.37 23.96
CA MET A 99 -10.98 20.25 22.80
C MET A 99 -12.27 21.04 22.55
N ASP A 100 -12.14 22.19 21.90
CA ASP A 100 -13.25 23.10 21.61
C ASP A 100 -13.66 23.01 20.12
N GLU A 101 -14.81 23.61 19.79
CA GLU A 101 -15.30 23.71 18.41
C GLU A 101 -14.25 24.31 17.46
N GLY A 102 -14.04 23.68 16.30
CA GLY A 102 -13.06 24.06 15.30
C GLY A 102 -11.66 23.47 15.52
N ASP A 103 -11.41 22.79 16.63
CA ASP A 103 -10.15 22.07 16.86
C ASP A 103 -10.07 20.80 15.97
N ILE A 104 -8.85 20.32 15.72
CA ILE A 104 -8.55 19.26 14.77
C ILE A 104 -7.87 18.08 15.46
N ILE A 105 -8.47 16.90 15.36
CA ILE A 105 -7.87 15.62 15.74
C ILE A 105 -7.39 14.91 14.46
N VAL A 106 -6.12 14.50 14.43
CA VAL A 106 -5.51 13.84 13.27
C VAL A 106 -5.10 12.43 13.64
N ASP A 107 -5.64 11.44 12.94
CA ASP A 107 -5.20 10.05 13.06
C ASP A 107 -4.14 9.75 11.98
N CYS A 108 -2.88 9.63 12.39
CA CYS A 108 -1.76 9.24 11.54
C CYS A 108 -1.42 7.72 11.64
N GLY A 109 -2.28 6.93 12.28
CA GLY A 109 -2.18 5.48 12.31
C GLY A 109 -2.58 4.84 10.98
N ASN A 110 -2.35 3.53 10.84
CA ASN A 110 -2.87 2.75 9.72
C ASN A 110 -4.29 2.27 10.06
N SER A 111 -5.24 3.18 10.13
CA SER A 111 -6.63 2.87 10.45
C SER A 111 -7.42 2.40 9.23
N LEU A 112 -8.44 1.57 9.45
CA LEU A 112 -9.39 1.21 8.42
C LEU A 112 -10.20 2.45 8.03
N PHE A 113 -10.31 2.73 6.75
CA PHE A 113 -10.93 3.96 6.26
C PHE A 113 -12.43 4.09 6.63
N THR A 114 -13.16 2.98 6.72
CA THR A 114 -14.56 2.99 7.17
C THR A 114 -14.70 3.39 8.63
N ASP A 115 -13.73 3.03 9.49
CA ASP A 115 -13.67 3.55 10.85
C ASP A 115 -13.39 5.06 10.86
N THR A 116 -12.56 5.53 9.94
CA THR A 116 -12.25 6.97 9.80
C THR A 116 -13.48 7.76 9.38
N ILE A 117 -14.28 7.26 8.43
CA ILE A 117 -15.58 7.85 8.06
C ILE A 117 -16.51 7.96 9.28
N ARG A 118 -16.62 6.90 10.06
CA ARG A 118 -17.41 6.87 11.29
C ARG A 118 -16.92 7.88 12.33
N ARG A 119 -15.60 7.97 12.51
CA ARG A 119 -14.96 8.89 13.48
C ARG A 119 -15.12 10.35 13.07
N GLU A 120 -14.99 10.63 11.79
CA GLU A 120 -15.17 11.99 11.26
C GLU A 120 -16.61 12.47 11.49
N LYS A 121 -17.60 11.64 11.19
CA LYS A 121 -19.00 11.94 11.48
C LYS A 121 -19.25 12.20 12.97
N TRP A 122 -18.68 11.35 13.84
CA TRP A 122 -18.80 11.50 15.29
C TRP A 122 -18.14 12.79 15.81
N ALA A 123 -16.99 13.18 15.24
CA ALA A 123 -16.30 14.43 15.59
C ALA A 123 -17.07 15.66 15.10
N ALA A 124 -17.60 15.62 13.88
CA ALA A 124 -18.41 16.71 13.32
C ALA A 124 -19.68 17.02 14.15
N GLU A 125 -20.33 16.00 14.72
CA GLU A 125 -21.45 16.17 15.67
C GLU A 125 -21.07 16.94 16.95
N ARG A 126 -19.77 17.10 17.21
CA ARG A 126 -19.18 17.83 18.35
C ARG A 126 -18.50 19.13 17.95
N GLY A 127 -18.65 19.54 16.70
CA GLY A 127 -18.01 20.73 16.15
C GLY A 127 -16.49 20.57 15.93
N LEU A 128 -15.96 19.36 16.04
CA LEU A 128 -14.54 19.06 15.83
C LEU A 128 -14.27 18.61 14.40
N HIS A 129 -13.05 18.84 13.90
CA HIS A 129 -12.55 18.22 12.69
C HIS A 129 -11.81 16.92 13.03
N PHE A 130 -12.04 15.88 12.23
CA PHE A 130 -11.26 14.65 12.28
C PHE A 130 -10.59 14.40 10.92
N VAL A 131 -9.29 14.16 10.92
CA VAL A 131 -8.49 13.93 9.72
C VAL A 131 -7.84 12.57 9.80
N GLY A 132 -8.15 11.69 8.87
CA GLY A 132 -7.39 10.47 8.64
C GLY A 132 -6.22 10.77 7.68
N ALA A 133 -5.00 10.69 8.17
CA ALA A 133 -3.81 10.99 7.37
C ALA A 133 -2.92 9.76 7.23
N GLY A 134 -2.84 9.19 6.02
CA GLY A 134 -1.88 8.13 5.72
C GLY A 134 -0.46 8.69 5.70
N VAL A 135 0.43 8.11 6.50
CA VAL A 135 1.85 8.48 6.54
C VAL A 135 2.69 7.30 6.07
N SER A 136 3.57 7.53 5.09
CA SER A 136 4.47 6.52 4.54
C SER A 136 5.94 6.87 4.78
N GLY A 137 6.85 5.95 4.44
CA GLY A 137 8.30 6.16 4.53
C GLY A 137 8.99 5.45 5.70
N GLY A 138 8.23 4.74 6.55
CA GLY A 138 8.80 4.03 7.70
C GLY A 138 9.43 4.95 8.75
N GLU A 139 10.33 4.41 9.55
CA GLU A 139 11.02 5.14 10.63
C GLU A 139 11.80 6.34 10.12
N GLU A 140 12.57 6.14 9.07
CA GLU A 140 13.44 7.16 8.47
C GLU A 140 12.60 8.23 7.77
N GLY A 141 11.59 7.82 7.00
CA GLY A 141 10.68 8.76 6.33
C GLY A 141 9.95 9.66 7.32
N ALA A 142 9.44 9.13 8.43
CA ALA A 142 8.77 9.92 9.46
C ALA A 142 9.69 11.02 10.02
N LEU A 143 11.00 10.78 10.10
CA LEU A 143 11.98 11.73 10.62
C LEU A 143 12.44 12.76 9.58
N TRP A 144 12.62 12.33 8.32
CA TRP A 144 13.35 13.14 7.33
C TRP A 144 12.47 13.66 6.19
N GLY A 145 11.25 13.18 6.08
CA GLY A 145 10.31 13.61 5.03
C GLY A 145 9.42 12.47 4.56
N PRO A 146 8.27 12.24 5.21
CA PRO A 146 7.31 11.22 4.79
C PRO A 146 6.51 11.67 3.56
N SER A 147 5.92 10.71 2.84
CA SER A 147 4.78 10.98 1.98
C SER A 147 3.52 10.99 2.85
N ILE A 148 2.70 12.03 2.76
CA ILE A 148 1.52 12.22 3.61
C ILE A 148 0.27 12.34 2.75
N MET A 149 -0.76 11.59 3.10
CA MET A 149 -2.04 11.48 2.41
C MET A 149 -3.18 11.91 3.34
N PRO A 150 -3.37 13.21 3.60
CA PRO A 150 -4.44 13.70 4.48
C PRO A 150 -5.81 13.68 3.78
N GLY A 151 -6.81 13.15 4.49
CA GLY A 151 -8.23 13.30 4.18
C GLY A 151 -8.89 14.38 5.04
N GLY A 152 -10.20 14.27 5.26
CA GLY A 152 -10.97 15.18 6.11
C GLY A 152 -11.63 16.32 5.36
N THR A 153 -11.97 17.42 6.03
CA THR A 153 -12.62 18.57 5.39
C THR A 153 -11.60 19.51 4.74
N PRO A 154 -11.96 20.27 3.69
CA PRO A 154 -11.09 21.33 3.15
C PRO A 154 -10.64 22.32 4.23
N ALA A 155 -11.54 22.73 5.15
CA ALA A 155 -11.21 23.65 6.24
C ALA A 155 -10.13 23.08 7.19
N SER A 156 -10.14 21.77 7.46
CA SER A 156 -9.08 21.14 8.25
C SER A 156 -7.75 21.12 7.50
N TYR A 157 -7.78 20.94 6.17
CA TYR A 157 -6.57 20.98 5.36
C TYR A 157 -5.98 22.39 5.23
N ASP A 158 -6.80 23.43 5.14
CA ASP A 158 -6.30 24.82 5.11
C ASP A 158 -5.41 25.14 6.33
N ARG A 159 -5.69 24.54 7.47
CA ARG A 159 -4.87 24.69 8.69
C ARG A 159 -3.71 23.71 8.76
N LEU A 160 -3.94 22.45 8.42
CA LEU A 160 -3.00 21.34 8.60
C LEU A 160 -2.01 21.21 7.43
N GLY A 161 -2.46 21.51 6.20
CA GLY A 161 -1.70 21.34 4.97
C GLY A 161 -0.33 21.99 5.01
N PRO A 162 -0.20 23.28 5.34
CA PRO A 162 1.12 23.94 5.41
C PRO A 162 2.11 23.25 6.37
N MET A 163 1.62 22.68 7.48
CA MET A 163 2.45 21.95 8.43
C MET A 163 2.90 20.62 7.86
N PHE A 164 2.01 19.90 7.19
CA PHE A 164 2.32 18.60 6.59
C PHE A 164 3.22 18.73 5.36
N GLU A 165 2.98 19.74 4.53
CA GLU A 165 3.82 20.04 3.37
C GLU A 165 5.26 20.41 3.78
N ALA A 166 5.42 21.15 4.89
CA ALA A 166 6.73 21.54 5.41
C ALA A 166 7.57 20.36 5.90
N ILE A 167 6.93 19.30 6.43
CA ILE A 167 7.61 18.10 6.96
C ILE A 167 7.66 16.94 5.96
N ALA A 168 6.95 17.04 4.84
CA ALA A 168 6.92 16.00 3.82
C ALA A 168 8.26 15.87 3.08
N GLY A 169 8.51 14.69 2.51
CA GLY A 169 9.55 14.51 1.53
C GLY A 169 9.34 15.46 0.34
N THR A 170 10.40 15.81 -0.36
CA THR A 170 10.33 16.71 -1.52
C THR A 170 10.83 15.98 -2.76
N TYR A 171 10.07 16.09 -3.85
CA TYR A 171 10.46 15.61 -5.16
C TYR A 171 10.29 16.75 -6.20
N ASP A 172 11.35 17.06 -6.93
CA ASP A 172 11.43 18.18 -7.89
C ASP A 172 10.93 19.52 -7.30
N GLY A 173 11.25 19.77 -6.02
CA GLY A 173 10.86 21.00 -5.32
C GLY A 173 9.40 21.02 -4.84
N VAL A 174 8.63 19.94 -5.07
CA VAL A 174 7.23 19.84 -4.65
C VAL A 174 7.14 18.92 -3.43
N PRO A 175 6.43 19.33 -2.34
CA PRO A 175 6.19 18.47 -1.19
C PRO A 175 5.39 17.21 -1.57
N CYS A 176 5.79 16.06 -1.02
CA CYS A 176 5.07 14.80 -1.16
C CYS A 176 3.89 14.71 -0.17
N CYS A 177 3.04 15.74 -0.20
CA CYS A 177 1.81 15.86 0.57
C CYS A 177 0.77 16.57 -0.29
N THR A 178 -0.47 16.06 -0.33
CA THR A 178 -1.60 16.73 -0.98
C THR A 178 -2.90 16.32 -0.30
N TYR A 179 -3.91 17.18 -0.34
CA TYR A 179 -5.27 16.83 0.09
C TYR A 179 -5.82 15.72 -0.81
N ILE A 180 -6.22 14.60 -0.20
CA ILE A 180 -6.69 13.42 -0.94
C ILE A 180 -8.19 13.50 -1.22
N GLY A 181 -8.97 13.96 -0.25
CA GLY A 181 -10.43 14.00 -0.36
C GLY A 181 -11.11 13.98 1.00
N ALA A 182 -12.42 13.96 1.00
CA ALA A 182 -13.21 14.02 2.22
C ALA A 182 -13.03 12.76 3.10
N ASN A 183 -13.31 12.93 4.36
CA ASN A 183 -13.42 11.89 5.39
C ASN A 183 -12.33 10.79 5.33
N GLY A 184 -12.70 9.55 4.98
CA GLY A 184 -11.81 8.38 4.97
C GLY A 184 -10.82 8.29 3.81
N ALA A 185 -10.84 9.21 2.84
CA ALA A 185 -10.06 9.14 1.60
C ALA A 185 -8.54 8.96 1.83
N GLY A 186 -7.96 9.68 2.80
CA GLY A 186 -6.54 9.57 3.11
C GLY A 186 -6.13 8.17 3.58
N HIS A 187 -6.90 7.57 4.48
CA HIS A 187 -6.64 6.20 4.95
C HIS A 187 -6.96 5.14 3.90
N PHE A 188 -7.98 5.35 3.06
CA PHE A 188 -8.28 4.48 1.93
C PHE A 188 -7.10 4.41 0.95
N VAL A 189 -6.61 5.55 0.51
CA VAL A 189 -5.46 5.62 -0.40
C VAL A 189 -4.21 5.00 0.25
N LYS A 190 -3.99 5.24 1.55
CA LYS A 190 -2.87 4.62 2.27
C LYS A 190 -3.02 3.10 2.39
N MET A 191 -4.23 2.59 2.55
CA MET A 191 -4.52 1.17 2.57
C MET A 191 -4.16 0.53 1.22
N VAL A 192 -4.61 1.11 0.12
CA VAL A 192 -4.30 0.63 -1.24
C VAL A 192 -2.80 0.74 -1.56
N HIS A 193 -2.16 1.85 -1.16
CA HIS A 193 -0.69 1.99 -1.22
C HIS A 193 0.01 0.78 -0.57
N ASN A 194 -0.44 0.37 0.61
CA ASN A 194 0.15 -0.79 1.29
C ASN A 194 -0.19 -2.11 0.58
N GLY A 195 -1.33 -2.22 -0.08
CA GLY A 195 -1.66 -3.35 -0.94
C GLY A 195 -0.70 -3.48 -2.12
N ILE A 196 -0.42 -2.37 -2.81
CA ILE A 196 0.60 -2.30 -3.87
C ILE A 196 1.98 -2.71 -3.32
N GLU A 197 2.35 -2.21 -2.13
CA GLU A 197 3.60 -2.58 -1.46
C GLU A 197 3.72 -4.09 -1.25
N TYR A 198 2.63 -4.77 -0.85
CA TYR A 198 2.62 -6.22 -0.68
C TYR A 198 2.91 -6.96 -1.99
N ALA A 199 2.26 -6.54 -3.08
CA ALA A 199 2.48 -7.13 -4.40
C ALA A 199 3.91 -6.88 -4.91
N ASP A 200 4.42 -5.66 -4.72
CA ASP A 200 5.77 -5.28 -5.13
C ASP A 200 6.84 -6.07 -4.35
N MET A 201 6.70 -6.21 -3.04
CA MET A 201 7.60 -7.05 -2.23
C MET A 201 7.53 -8.52 -2.63
N GLN A 202 6.34 -9.05 -2.88
CA GLN A 202 6.16 -10.45 -3.23
C GLN A 202 6.78 -10.77 -4.60
N VAL A 203 6.56 -9.91 -5.62
CA VAL A 203 7.11 -10.17 -6.95
C VAL A 203 8.65 -10.02 -6.98
N ILE A 204 9.24 -9.16 -6.15
CA ILE A 204 10.70 -9.11 -5.93
C ILE A 204 11.19 -10.41 -5.29
N ALA A 205 10.49 -10.92 -4.27
CA ALA A 205 10.84 -12.19 -3.62
C ALA A 205 10.70 -13.39 -4.58
N GLU A 206 9.70 -13.39 -5.46
CA GLU A 206 9.54 -14.40 -6.51
C GLU A 206 10.68 -14.34 -7.53
N ALA A 207 11.10 -13.14 -7.94
CA ALA A 207 12.28 -12.97 -8.79
C ALA A 207 13.56 -13.51 -8.12
N TYR A 208 13.73 -13.21 -6.82
CA TYR A 208 14.81 -13.79 -6.02
C TYR A 208 14.77 -15.32 -6.05
N THR A 209 13.61 -15.94 -5.82
CA THR A 209 13.45 -17.39 -5.82
C THR A 209 13.80 -17.99 -7.18
N LEU A 210 13.34 -17.38 -8.27
CA LEU A 210 13.66 -17.84 -9.64
C LEU A 210 15.17 -17.82 -9.92
N LEU A 211 15.87 -16.76 -9.49
CA LEU A 211 17.32 -16.69 -9.67
C LEU A 211 18.06 -17.68 -8.77
N ARG A 212 17.57 -17.94 -7.54
CA ARG A 212 18.12 -18.98 -6.66
C ARG A 212 17.96 -20.37 -7.24
N GLU A 213 16.75 -20.76 -7.64
CA GLU A 213 16.42 -22.10 -8.13
C GLU A 213 16.94 -22.33 -9.55
N GLY A 214 16.81 -21.34 -10.44
CA GLY A 214 17.19 -21.49 -11.85
C GLY A 214 18.67 -21.42 -12.10
N LEU A 215 19.38 -20.56 -11.36
CA LEU A 215 20.82 -20.32 -11.59
C LEU A 215 21.71 -20.92 -10.50
N GLY A 216 21.14 -21.34 -9.37
CA GLY A 216 21.93 -21.67 -8.17
C GLY A 216 22.69 -20.45 -7.62
N ALA A 217 22.24 -19.24 -7.94
CA ALA A 217 22.93 -18.00 -7.55
C ALA A 217 22.88 -17.78 -6.04
N THR A 218 23.97 -17.31 -5.47
CA THR A 218 24.03 -16.89 -4.07
C THR A 218 23.25 -15.58 -3.82
N PRO A 219 22.84 -15.27 -2.57
CA PRO A 219 22.22 -13.99 -2.27
C PRO A 219 23.07 -12.78 -2.72
N ALA A 220 24.39 -12.85 -2.58
CA ALA A 220 25.30 -11.77 -2.99
C ALA A 220 25.31 -11.58 -4.52
N GLU A 221 25.33 -12.65 -5.31
CA GLU A 221 25.24 -12.57 -6.77
C GLU A 221 23.88 -12.00 -7.22
N ILE A 222 22.80 -12.39 -6.55
CA ILE A 222 21.46 -11.83 -6.83
C ILE A 222 21.40 -10.35 -6.44
N ALA A 223 22.06 -9.96 -5.35
CA ALA A 223 22.16 -8.55 -4.96
C ALA A 223 22.84 -7.71 -6.06
N ASP A 224 23.88 -8.24 -6.70
CA ASP A 224 24.56 -7.55 -7.80
C ASP A 224 23.67 -7.44 -9.04
N ILE A 225 22.90 -8.49 -9.36
CA ILE A 225 21.89 -8.46 -10.43
C ILE A 225 20.83 -7.39 -10.13
N PHE A 226 20.28 -7.37 -8.91
CA PHE A 226 19.25 -6.40 -8.51
C PHE A 226 19.78 -4.98 -8.44
N ALA A 227 21.04 -4.78 -8.01
CA ALA A 227 21.69 -3.47 -8.05
C ALA A 227 21.77 -2.92 -9.48
N ALA A 228 22.17 -3.75 -10.44
CA ALA A 228 22.20 -3.37 -11.86
C ALA A 228 20.80 -3.04 -12.40
N TRP A 229 19.78 -3.81 -12.01
CA TRP A 229 18.39 -3.53 -12.40
C TRP A 229 17.87 -2.22 -11.80
N ASN A 230 18.31 -1.88 -10.58
CA ASN A 230 17.92 -0.66 -9.88
C ASN A 230 18.51 0.64 -10.49
N GLU A 231 19.53 0.54 -11.35
CA GLU A 231 20.03 1.68 -12.13
C GLU A 231 19.13 2.05 -13.32
N GLY A 232 18.15 1.20 -13.65
CA GLY A 232 17.26 1.34 -14.81
C GLY A 232 15.80 1.58 -14.48
N LYS A 233 14.92 1.02 -15.31
CA LYS A 233 13.45 1.16 -15.21
C LYS A 233 12.86 0.56 -13.93
N LEU A 234 13.57 -0.35 -13.27
CA LEU A 234 13.18 -0.97 -11.99
C LEU A 234 13.63 -0.15 -10.77
N ASN A 235 14.24 1.03 -10.98
CA ASN A 235 14.65 1.89 -9.88
C ASN A 235 13.51 2.14 -8.90
N SER A 236 13.69 1.66 -7.67
CA SER A 236 12.71 1.79 -6.59
C SER A 236 13.37 1.56 -5.22
N TYR A 237 12.73 2.09 -4.19
CA TYR A 237 13.19 1.89 -2.81
C TYR A 237 13.21 0.42 -2.40
N LEU A 238 12.18 -0.33 -2.78
CA LEU A 238 12.12 -1.76 -2.44
C LEU A 238 13.25 -2.55 -3.12
N MET A 239 13.67 -2.20 -4.34
CA MET A 239 14.85 -2.79 -4.97
C MET A 239 16.13 -2.39 -4.23
N GLU A 240 16.28 -1.12 -3.86
CA GLU A 240 17.42 -0.60 -3.09
C GLU A 240 17.61 -1.38 -1.78
N ILE A 241 16.58 -1.46 -0.94
CA ILE A 241 16.68 -2.16 0.34
C ILE A 241 16.81 -3.68 0.18
N THR A 242 16.29 -4.26 -0.90
CA THR A 242 16.48 -5.69 -1.19
C THR A 242 17.95 -6.00 -1.43
N VAL A 243 18.67 -5.14 -2.16
CA VAL A 243 20.12 -5.28 -2.35
C VAL A 243 20.84 -5.28 -1.00
N GLU A 244 20.51 -4.37 -0.10
CA GLU A 244 21.11 -4.30 1.23
C GLU A 244 20.81 -5.54 2.07
N VAL A 245 19.57 -6.01 2.07
CA VAL A 245 19.15 -7.24 2.78
C VAL A 245 19.92 -8.46 2.26
N LEU A 246 20.09 -8.59 0.95
CA LEU A 246 20.77 -9.74 0.33
C LEU A 246 22.29 -9.71 0.55
N ARG A 247 22.89 -8.53 0.71
CA ARG A 247 24.32 -8.37 1.03
C ARG A 247 24.65 -8.57 2.50
N GLN A 248 23.64 -8.50 3.38
CA GLN A 248 23.86 -8.61 4.81
C GLN A 248 24.32 -10.01 5.19
N VAL A 249 25.43 -10.08 5.89
CA VAL A 249 26.02 -11.31 6.45
C VAL A 249 25.86 -11.29 7.98
N ASP A 250 25.41 -12.42 8.53
CA ASP A 250 25.33 -12.60 9.97
C ASP A 250 26.73 -12.68 10.59
N ALA A 251 26.99 -11.84 11.59
CA ALA A 251 28.29 -11.72 12.20
C ALA A 251 28.73 -12.96 13.02
N GLU A 252 27.77 -13.76 13.49
CA GLU A 252 28.06 -14.92 14.33
C GLU A 252 28.37 -16.16 13.46
N THR A 253 27.62 -16.37 12.39
CA THR A 253 27.70 -17.59 11.57
C THR A 253 28.46 -17.42 10.27
N GLY A 254 28.66 -16.19 9.82
CA GLY A 254 29.25 -15.87 8.50
C GLY A 254 28.35 -16.24 7.32
N LYS A 255 27.09 -16.58 7.54
CA LYS A 255 26.12 -16.91 6.48
C LYS A 255 25.34 -15.67 6.03
N PRO A 256 24.79 -15.67 4.79
CA PRO A 256 23.85 -14.64 4.40
C PRO A 256 22.69 -14.56 5.40
N LEU A 257 22.37 -13.35 5.88
CA LEU A 257 21.32 -13.17 6.89
C LEU A 257 19.96 -13.66 6.38
N VAL A 258 19.66 -13.46 5.09
CA VAL A 258 18.39 -13.91 4.47
C VAL A 258 18.18 -15.42 4.58
N ASP A 259 19.23 -16.22 4.60
CA ASP A 259 19.17 -17.68 4.75
C ASP A 259 18.95 -18.12 6.22
N LEU A 260 19.02 -17.20 7.19
CA LEU A 260 18.77 -17.44 8.61
C LEU A 260 17.43 -16.88 9.09
N ILE A 261 16.81 -16.03 8.30
CA ILE A 261 15.47 -15.50 8.61
C ILE A 261 14.43 -16.57 8.35
N VAL A 262 13.51 -16.76 9.30
CA VAL A 262 12.37 -17.67 9.11
C VAL A 262 11.51 -17.18 7.94
N ASP A 263 11.18 -18.08 7.02
CA ASP A 263 10.41 -17.82 5.80
C ASP A 263 8.89 -17.62 6.08
N ALA A 264 8.58 -16.72 7.01
CA ALA A 264 7.23 -16.33 7.39
C ALA A 264 7.09 -14.81 7.44
N ALA A 265 6.22 -14.27 6.60
CA ALA A 265 6.00 -12.83 6.49
C ALA A 265 4.71 -12.41 7.23
N SER A 266 4.85 -11.60 8.30
CA SER A 266 3.71 -11.07 9.05
C SER A 266 2.99 -9.94 8.29
N GLN A 267 1.74 -9.65 8.71
CA GLN A 267 0.94 -8.54 8.20
C GLN A 267 0.20 -7.81 9.33
N LYS A 268 -0.04 -6.51 9.14
CA LYS A 268 -0.75 -5.65 10.11
C LYS A 268 -2.19 -5.33 9.72
N GLY A 269 -2.73 -5.94 8.67
CA GLY A 269 -4.12 -5.85 8.24
C GLY A 269 -4.36 -5.00 6.98
N THR A 270 -3.50 -4.05 6.61
CA THR A 270 -3.75 -3.16 5.46
C THR A 270 -3.87 -3.91 4.13
N GLY A 271 -2.99 -4.87 3.82
CA GLY A 271 -3.12 -5.70 2.62
C GLY A 271 -4.41 -6.53 2.59
N LYS A 272 -4.81 -7.09 3.75
CA LYS A 272 -6.10 -7.78 3.89
C LYS A 272 -7.27 -6.84 3.59
N TRP A 273 -7.26 -5.62 4.13
CA TRP A 273 -8.33 -4.65 3.91
C TRP A 273 -8.40 -4.20 2.46
N THR A 274 -7.26 -4.02 1.78
CA THR A 274 -7.21 -3.75 0.32
C THR A 274 -7.98 -4.83 -0.44
N VAL A 275 -7.66 -6.10 -0.21
CA VAL A 275 -8.33 -7.22 -0.90
C VAL A 275 -9.82 -7.30 -0.55
N GLN A 276 -10.20 -7.11 0.72
CA GLN A 276 -11.61 -7.11 1.15
C GLN A 276 -12.39 -5.98 0.48
N THR A 277 -11.84 -4.77 0.47
CA THR A 277 -12.47 -3.61 -0.17
C THR A 277 -12.56 -3.76 -1.68
N ALA A 278 -11.53 -4.31 -2.32
CA ALA A 278 -11.57 -4.60 -3.75
C ALA A 278 -12.69 -5.60 -4.13
N LEU A 279 -12.97 -6.60 -3.27
CA LEU A 279 -14.11 -7.50 -3.45
C LEU A 279 -15.44 -6.76 -3.29
N ASP A 280 -15.57 -5.87 -2.31
CA ASP A 280 -16.77 -5.05 -2.10
C ASP A 280 -17.01 -4.10 -3.29
N LEU A 281 -15.94 -3.54 -3.86
CA LEU A 281 -15.97 -2.66 -5.04
C LEU A 281 -15.98 -3.41 -6.38
N ALA A 282 -15.93 -4.74 -6.36
CA ALA A 282 -15.83 -5.60 -7.56
C ALA A 282 -14.61 -5.31 -8.47
N VAL A 283 -13.48 -4.91 -7.90
CA VAL A 283 -12.24 -4.62 -8.61
C VAL A 283 -11.30 -5.84 -8.55
N PRO A 284 -10.77 -6.32 -9.68
CA PRO A 284 -9.87 -7.47 -9.70
C PRO A 284 -8.42 -7.10 -9.34
N VAL A 285 -8.07 -7.09 -8.06
CA VAL A 285 -6.71 -6.84 -7.55
C VAL A 285 -5.93 -8.15 -7.35
N THR A 286 -5.83 -8.97 -8.37
CA THR A 286 -5.30 -10.34 -8.27
C THR A 286 -3.84 -10.39 -7.83
N ALA A 287 -2.97 -9.49 -8.28
CA ALA A 287 -1.58 -9.43 -7.85
C ALA A 287 -1.45 -9.10 -6.35
N ILE A 288 -2.23 -8.14 -5.86
CA ILE A 288 -2.30 -7.75 -4.44
C ILE A 288 -2.90 -8.89 -3.61
N GLY A 289 -3.95 -9.54 -4.15
CA GLY A 289 -4.61 -10.68 -3.53
C GLY A 289 -3.64 -11.84 -3.30
N GLU A 290 -2.93 -12.27 -4.36
CA GLU A 290 -1.96 -13.36 -4.27
C GLU A 290 -0.81 -13.03 -3.30
N ALA A 291 -0.30 -11.82 -3.29
CA ALA A 291 0.72 -11.40 -2.32
C ALA A 291 0.22 -11.50 -0.86
N THR A 292 -1.05 -11.16 -0.64
CA THR A 292 -1.68 -11.25 0.69
C THR A 292 -1.86 -12.71 1.10
N PHE A 293 -2.30 -13.59 0.18
CA PHE A 293 -2.44 -15.01 0.42
C PHE A 293 -1.08 -15.71 0.58
N ALA A 294 -0.05 -15.33 -0.17
CA ALA A 294 1.30 -15.85 -0.02
C ALA A 294 1.86 -15.61 1.40
N ARG A 295 1.62 -14.41 1.97
CA ARG A 295 1.97 -14.13 3.39
C ARG A 295 1.20 -15.03 4.35
N GLY A 296 -0.10 -15.24 4.10
CA GLY A 296 -0.91 -16.19 4.87
C GLY A 296 -0.33 -17.60 4.82
N ALA A 297 -0.05 -18.11 3.62
CA ALA A 297 0.54 -19.43 3.43
C ALA A 297 1.91 -19.57 4.10
N SER A 298 2.76 -18.54 4.08
CA SER A 298 4.06 -18.56 4.74
C SER A 298 3.96 -18.71 6.26
N SER A 299 2.86 -18.27 6.85
CA SER A 299 2.62 -18.29 8.30
C SER A 299 1.94 -19.58 8.80
N GLU A 300 1.75 -20.59 7.92
CA GLU A 300 1.09 -21.88 8.25
C GLU A 300 2.07 -23.06 8.22
N PRO A 301 2.99 -23.19 9.18
CA PRO A 301 4.05 -24.19 9.15
C PRO A 301 3.53 -25.63 9.13
N ALA A 302 2.39 -25.90 9.79
CA ALA A 302 1.80 -27.24 9.81
C ALA A 302 1.27 -27.66 8.43
N GLN A 303 0.59 -26.76 7.72
CA GLN A 303 0.13 -27.03 6.35
C GLN A 303 1.29 -27.22 5.40
N ARG A 304 2.33 -26.37 5.50
CA ARG A 304 3.54 -26.47 4.68
C ARG A 304 4.27 -27.81 4.91
N ALA A 305 4.43 -28.21 6.18
CA ALA A 305 5.04 -29.51 6.50
C ALA A 305 4.24 -30.69 5.94
N ALA A 306 2.90 -30.64 6.02
CA ALA A 306 2.04 -31.64 5.39
C ALA A 306 2.15 -31.62 3.86
N GLY A 307 2.17 -30.42 3.25
CA GLY A 307 2.35 -30.26 1.81
C GLY A 307 3.66 -30.85 1.27
N GLN A 308 4.74 -30.75 2.03
CA GLN A 308 6.05 -31.32 1.66
C GLN A 308 6.06 -32.85 1.54
N THR A 309 5.05 -33.54 2.10
CA THR A 309 4.89 -34.99 1.94
C THR A 309 4.24 -35.38 0.62
N LEU A 310 3.66 -34.44 -0.10
CA LEU A 310 3.02 -34.69 -1.39
C LEU A 310 4.09 -34.81 -2.50
N ALA A 311 3.93 -35.81 -3.35
CA ALA A 311 4.82 -35.96 -4.51
C ALA A 311 4.57 -34.82 -5.50
N GLY A 312 5.57 -34.00 -5.76
CA GLY A 312 5.57 -32.98 -6.82
C GLY A 312 6.39 -33.49 -8.01
N ASN A 313 5.75 -33.90 -9.10
CA ASN A 313 6.43 -34.35 -10.30
C ASN A 313 6.92 -33.14 -11.15
N ALA A 314 7.79 -32.32 -10.55
CA ALA A 314 8.35 -31.15 -11.22
C ALA A 314 9.65 -31.49 -11.94
N SER A 315 9.90 -30.82 -13.04
CA SER A 315 11.19 -30.86 -13.75
C SER A 315 12.13 -29.85 -13.10
N ALA A 316 13.40 -30.20 -12.95
CA ALA A 316 14.38 -29.24 -12.48
C ALA A 316 14.45 -28.02 -13.43
N LEU A 317 14.53 -26.83 -12.89
CA LEU A 317 14.83 -25.63 -13.67
C LEU A 317 16.34 -25.60 -13.92
N VAL A 318 16.77 -26.12 -15.08
CA VAL A 318 18.19 -26.29 -15.43
C VAL A 318 18.57 -25.31 -16.53
N ILE A 319 19.53 -24.45 -16.23
CA ILE A 319 20.05 -23.41 -17.14
C ILE A 319 21.58 -23.56 -17.20
N GLU A 320 22.08 -24.21 -18.25
CA GLU A 320 23.44 -24.69 -18.29
C GLU A 320 24.45 -23.78 -19.01
N SER A 321 24.03 -23.03 -20.05
CA SER A 321 24.98 -22.19 -20.79
C SER A 321 24.94 -20.74 -20.30
N ASP A 322 26.05 -20.00 -20.47
CA ASP A 322 26.14 -18.60 -20.12
C ASP A 322 25.12 -17.72 -20.87
N GLU A 323 24.84 -18.06 -22.15
CA GLU A 323 23.84 -17.38 -22.95
C GLU A 323 22.42 -17.63 -22.40
N ALA A 324 22.13 -18.88 -22.00
CA ALA A 324 20.84 -19.22 -21.38
C ALA A 324 20.68 -18.53 -20.00
N ARG A 325 21.76 -18.43 -19.23
CA ARG A 325 21.77 -17.69 -17.94
C ARG A 325 21.47 -16.21 -18.16
N ALA A 326 22.16 -15.57 -19.10
CA ALA A 326 21.93 -14.16 -19.42
C ALA A 326 20.50 -13.91 -19.92
N ALA A 327 19.99 -14.78 -20.79
CA ALA A 327 18.61 -14.70 -21.28
C ALA A 327 17.58 -14.89 -20.16
N PHE A 328 17.80 -15.81 -19.24
CA PHE A 328 16.90 -16.04 -18.11
C PHE A 328 16.89 -14.85 -17.13
N ILE A 329 18.06 -14.29 -16.81
CA ILE A 329 18.16 -13.08 -15.99
C ILE A 329 17.38 -11.93 -16.61
N GLU A 330 17.49 -11.75 -17.93
CA GLU A 330 16.75 -10.70 -18.66
C GLU A 330 15.25 -10.99 -18.69
N ASP A 331 14.83 -12.25 -18.86
CA ASP A 331 13.43 -12.65 -18.81
C ASP A 331 12.81 -12.37 -17.43
N VAL A 332 13.51 -12.72 -16.34
CA VAL A 332 13.06 -12.42 -14.97
C VAL A 332 12.97 -10.91 -14.75
N ARG A 333 13.94 -10.13 -15.24
CA ARG A 333 13.92 -8.67 -15.15
C ARG A 333 12.69 -8.06 -15.83
N GLN A 334 12.39 -8.51 -17.05
CA GLN A 334 11.23 -8.04 -17.81
C GLN A 334 9.92 -8.48 -17.16
N ALA A 335 9.85 -9.71 -16.69
CA ALA A 335 8.68 -10.23 -15.97
C ALA A 335 8.42 -9.46 -14.69
N LEU A 336 9.46 -9.14 -13.90
CA LEU A 336 9.38 -8.33 -12.70
C LEU A 336 8.80 -6.94 -13.03
N PHE A 337 9.34 -6.27 -14.06
CA PHE A 337 8.85 -4.95 -14.46
C PHE A 337 7.37 -4.98 -14.87
N ALA A 338 6.97 -5.96 -15.71
CA ALA A 338 5.58 -6.13 -16.13
C ALA A 338 4.64 -6.34 -14.94
N SER A 339 5.00 -7.21 -13.99
CA SER A 339 4.17 -7.52 -12.84
C SER A 339 4.07 -6.37 -11.83
N LYS A 340 5.15 -5.56 -11.67
CA LYS A 340 5.07 -4.31 -10.92
C LYS A 340 4.05 -3.35 -11.53
N ILE A 341 4.06 -3.15 -12.85
CA ILE A 341 3.08 -2.28 -13.53
C ILE A 341 1.65 -2.81 -13.31
N VAL A 342 1.42 -4.12 -13.38
CA VAL A 342 0.10 -4.72 -13.10
C VAL A 342 -0.35 -4.41 -11.68
N ALA A 343 0.52 -4.58 -10.68
CA ALA A 343 0.18 -4.29 -9.29
C ALA A 343 -0.23 -2.83 -9.06
N TYR A 344 0.51 -1.88 -9.66
CA TYR A 344 0.16 -0.47 -9.59
C TYR A 344 -1.14 -0.15 -10.37
N SER A 345 -1.32 -0.73 -11.57
CA SER A 345 -2.56 -0.54 -12.32
C SER A 345 -3.77 -1.00 -11.50
N GLN A 346 -3.72 -2.20 -10.90
CA GLN A 346 -4.78 -2.72 -10.05
C GLN A 346 -5.06 -1.84 -8.82
N GLY A 347 -4.00 -1.29 -8.21
CA GLY A 347 -4.16 -0.37 -7.09
C GLY A 347 -4.82 0.96 -7.50
N PHE A 348 -4.45 1.53 -8.65
CA PHE A 348 -5.09 2.73 -9.17
C PHE A 348 -6.54 2.48 -9.62
N ASP A 349 -6.84 1.29 -10.17
CA ASP A 349 -8.22 0.87 -10.49
C ASP A 349 -9.08 0.79 -9.22
N GLU A 350 -8.53 0.27 -8.10
CA GLU A 350 -9.21 0.25 -6.80
C GLU A 350 -9.42 1.66 -6.22
N ILE A 351 -8.42 2.56 -6.39
CA ILE A 351 -8.54 3.96 -5.97
C ILE A 351 -9.66 4.65 -6.74
N GLU A 352 -9.76 4.45 -8.05
CA GLU A 352 -10.83 5.01 -8.88
C GLU A 352 -12.21 4.48 -8.46
N ALA A 353 -12.34 3.17 -8.26
CA ALA A 353 -13.60 2.56 -7.82
C ALA A 353 -14.03 3.08 -6.44
N GLY A 354 -13.10 3.21 -5.51
CA GLY A 354 -13.37 3.81 -4.20
C GLY A 354 -13.70 5.30 -4.28
N ALA A 355 -12.99 6.06 -5.13
CA ALA A 355 -13.29 7.47 -5.36
C ALA A 355 -14.72 7.65 -5.89
N SER A 356 -15.15 6.79 -6.81
CA SER A 356 -16.52 6.78 -7.34
C SER A 356 -17.55 6.38 -6.29
N GLU A 357 -17.33 5.28 -5.55
CA GLU A 357 -18.29 4.75 -4.56
C GLU A 357 -18.52 5.73 -3.40
N TYR A 358 -17.47 6.40 -2.94
CA TYR A 358 -17.53 7.30 -1.78
C TYR A 358 -17.57 8.79 -2.17
N GLU A 359 -17.70 9.12 -3.45
CA GLU A 359 -17.76 10.49 -3.98
C GLU A 359 -16.54 11.34 -3.61
N TRP A 360 -15.34 10.72 -3.65
CA TRP A 360 -14.07 11.42 -3.40
C TRP A 360 -13.48 11.94 -4.71
N GLY A 361 -13.13 13.21 -4.74
CA GLY A 361 -12.44 13.82 -5.89
C GLY A 361 -10.94 13.57 -5.85
N ILE A 362 -10.48 12.32 -5.95
CA ILE A 362 -9.07 11.96 -5.85
C ILE A 362 -8.34 12.27 -7.17
N ASP A 363 -7.35 13.16 -7.12
CA ASP A 363 -6.42 13.40 -8.23
C ASP A 363 -5.34 12.30 -8.26
N LYS A 364 -5.50 11.32 -9.17
CA LYS A 364 -4.59 10.18 -9.32
C LYS A 364 -3.19 10.60 -9.79
N GLY A 365 -3.09 11.67 -10.59
CA GLY A 365 -1.80 12.22 -11.03
C GLY A 365 -1.03 12.84 -9.87
N ALA A 366 -1.68 13.69 -9.07
CA ALA A 366 -1.11 14.26 -7.85
C ALA A 366 -0.74 13.17 -6.85
N LEU A 367 -1.58 12.12 -6.71
CA LEU A 367 -1.32 10.99 -5.84
C LEU A 367 -0.04 10.23 -6.24
N ALA A 368 0.14 9.91 -7.53
CA ALA A 368 1.36 9.27 -8.01
C ALA A 368 2.60 10.14 -7.74
N ARG A 369 2.48 11.45 -7.87
CA ARG A 369 3.56 12.42 -7.61
C ARG A 369 4.00 12.40 -6.15
N ILE A 370 3.08 12.39 -5.19
CA ILE A 370 3.45 12.37 -3.76
C ILE A 370 4.07 11.04 -3.31
N TRP A 371 3.99 9.99 -4.11
CA TRP A 371 4.66 8.71 -3.83
C TRP A 371 6.11 8.66 -4.35
N ARG A 372 6.62 9.75 -4.98
CA ARG A 372 7.97 9.82 -5.53
C ARG A 372 9.08 9.97 -4.47
N ALA A 373 8.77 10.53 -3.29
CA ALA A 373 9.70 10.60 -2.17
C ALA A 373 8.99 10.32 -0.83
N GLY A 374 9.75 9.96 0.19
CA GLY A 374 9.22 9.70 1.53
C GLY A 374 8.22 8.53 1.61
N CYS A 375 8.28 7.58 0.68
CA CYS A 375 7.31 6.52 0.53
C CYS A 375 8.00 5.17 0.29
N ILE A 376 7.43 4.10 0.82
CA ILE A 376 7.97 2.74 0.67
C ILE A 376 7.90 2.26 -0.79
N ILE A 377 6.86 2.64 -1.52
CA ILE A 377 6.67 2.24 -2.93
C ILE A 377 7.24 3.24 -3.95
N ARG A 378 8.13 4.16 -3.53
CA ARG A 378 8.76 5.10 -4.46
C ARG A 378 9.47 4.34 -5.58
N ALA A 379 9.15 4.71 -6.84
CA ALA A 379 9.69 4.08 -8.04
C ALA A 379 9.79 5.09 -9.18
N ALA A 380 10.74 4.90 -10.09
CA ALA A 380 10.96 5.81 -11.20
C ALA A 380 9.74 5.95 -12.12
N PHE A 381 8.99 4.87 -12.34
CA PHE A 381 7.84 4.87 -13.24
C PHE A 381 6.59 5.58 -12.67
N LEU A 382 6.60 6.03 -11.41
CA LEU A 382 5.53 6.88 -10.87
C LEU A 382 5.40 8.22 -11.63
N ASP A 383 6.49 8.74 -12.21
CA ASP A 383 6.42 9.91 -13.10
C ASP A 383 5.63 9.63 -14.38
N ASP A 384 5.75 8.39 -14.89
CA ASP A 384 4.96 7.96 -16.07
C ASP A 384 3.48 7.84 -15.68
N ILE A 385 3.15 7.36 -14.47
CA ILE A 385 1.78 7.32 -13.95
C ILE A 385 1.21 8.74 -13.79
N THR A 386 1.98 9.65 -13.19
CA THR A 386 1.59 11.06 -13.06
C THR A 386 1.22 11.65 -14.44
N ARG A 387 2.10 11.49 -15.44
CA ARG A 387 1.84 12.01 -16.80
C ARG A 387 0.63 11.36 -17.48
N ALA A 388 0.42 10.06 -17.25
CA ALA A 388 -0.72 9.35 -17.83
C ALA A 388 -2.05 9.93 -17.33
N TYR A 389 -2.19 10.15 -16.02
CA TYR A 389 -3.41 10.71 -15.44
C TYR A 389 -3.53 12.24 -15.62
N GLU A 390 -2.44 12.98 -15.76
CA GLU A 390 -2.47 14.41 -16.19
C GLU A 390 -2.96 14.55 -17.62
N ALA A 391 -2.62 13.60 -18.50
CA ALA A 391 -3.08 13.59 -19.90
C ALA A 391 -4.53 13.12 -20.04
N ASP A 392 -4.96 12.16 -19.24
CA ASP A 392 -6.32 11.62 -19.23
C ASP A 392 -6.72 11.23 -17.78
N PRO A 393 -7.39 12.13 -17.04
CA PRO A 393 -7.85 11.85 -15.67
C PRO A 393 -8.84 10.69 -15.58
N ASP A 394 -9.59 10.42 -16.64
CA ASP A 394 -10.61 9.36 -16.74
C ASP A 394 -10.06 8.08 -17.38
N LEU A 395 -8.74 7.95 -17.47
CA LEU A 395 -8.06 6.78 -18.05
C LEU A 395 -8.60 5.46 -17.46
N PRO A 396 -9.23 4.60 -18.30
CA PRO A 396 -9.92 3.41 -17.78
C PRO A 396 -8.99 2.26 -17.40
N LEU A 397 -7.73 2.30 -17.84
CA LEU A 397 -6.74 1.24 -17.58
C LEU A 397 -5.33 1.80 -17.76
N LEU A 398 -4.57 1.87 -16.67
CA LEU A 398 -3.20 2.37 -16.70
C LEU A 398 -2.29 1.60 -17.69
N LEU A 399 -2.46 0.27 -17.79
CA LEU A 399 -1.72 -0.57 -18.73
C LEU A 399 -1.93 -0.18 -20.19
N ALA A 400 -3.02 0.52 -20.54
CA ALA A 400 -3.30 0.97 -21.91
C ALA A 400 -2.73 2.34 -22.24
N ALA A 401 -2.22 3.08 -21.24
CA ALA A 401 -1.59 4.39 -21.46
C ALA A 401 -0.12 4.26 -21.85
N GLU A 402 0.38 5.18 -22.68
CA GLU A 402 1.81 5.28 -22.92
C GLU A 402 2.53 5.93 -21.71
N PRO A 403 3.73 5.48 -21.37
CA PRO A 403 4.55 4.49 -22.08
C PRO A 403 4.32 3.03 -21.60
N PHE A 404 3.31 2.76 -20.76
CA PHE A 404 3.08 1.43 -20.18
C PHE A 404 2.65 0.40 -21.24
N ALA A 405 1.77 0.77 -22.16
CA ALA A 405 1.27 -0.11 -23.20
C ALA A 405 2.43 -0.71 -24.04
N THR A 406 3.32 0.14 -24.55
CA THR A 406 4.49 -0.28 -25.33
C THR A 406 5.44 -1.13 -24.46
N ARG A 407 5.80 -0.67 -23.26
CA ARG A 407 6.72 -1.41 -22.38
C ARG A 407 6.17 -2.76 -21.93
N PHE A 408 4.89 -2.82 -21.63
CA PHE A 408 4.24 -4.07 -21.23
C PHE A 408 4.20 -5.06 -22.39
N GLN A 409 3.90 -4.59 -23.60
CA GLN A 409 3.94 -5.42 -24.80
C GLN A 409 5.34 -6.01 -25.04
N GLU A 410 6.39 -5.23 -24.83
CA GLU A 410 7.79 -5.70 -24.93
C GLU A 410 8.10 -6.78 -23.89
N CYS A 411 7.60 -6.65 -22.66
CA CYS A 411 7.89 -7.55 -21.54
C CYS A 411 7.01 -8.81 -21.49
N THR A 412 5.84 -8.82 -22.13
CA THR A 412 4.89 -9.94 -22.07
C THR A 412 5.48 -11.28 -22.53
N PRO A 413 6.28 -11.37 -23.60
CA PRO A 413 6.88 -12.64 -24.01
C PRO A 413 7.79 -13.24 -22.93
N ALA A 414 8.55 -12.41 -22.22
CA ALA A 414 9.41 -12.83 -21.11
C ALA A 414 8.58 -13.33 -19.92
N LEU A 415 7.53 -12.58 -19.53
CA LEU A 415 6.62 -12.98 -18.45
C LEU A 415 5.99 -14.36 -18.74
N ARG A 416 5.58 -14.64 -20.00
CA ARG A 416 5.06 -15.96 -20.40
C ARG A 416 6.10 -17.07 -20.26
N ARG A 417 7.35 -16.83 -20.68
CA ARG A 417 8.42 -17.81 -20.54
C ARG A 417 8.72 -18.11 -19.07
N VAL A 418 8.84 -17.08 -18.24
CA VAL A 418 9.08 -17.21 -16.79
C VAL A 418 7.97 -18.01 -16.14
N VAL A 419 6.69 -17.65 -16.37
CA VAL A 419 5.55 -18.35 -15.77
C VAL A 419 5.48 -19.80 -16.21
N SER A 420 5.70 -20.10 -17.50
CA SER A 420 5.67 -21.47 -17.99
C SER A 420 6.82 -22.32 -17.44
N GLN A 421 8.02 -21.78 -17.37
CA GLN A 421 9.19 -22.49 -16.83
C GLN A 421 9.03 -22.75 -15.32
N ALA A 422 8.59 -21.77 -14.55
CA ALA A 422 8.33 -21.92 -13.12
C ALA A 422 7.24 -22.98 -12.84
N ALA A 423 6.16 -22.96 -13.61
CA ALA A 423 5.08 -23.95 -13.48
C ALA A 423 5.57 -25.38 -13.73
N LEU A 424 6.39 -25.60 -14.77
CA LEU A 424 7.00 -26.90 -15.07
C LEU A 424 8.00 -27.32 -13.99
N ALA A 425 8.71 -26.37 -13.40
CA ALA A 425 9.69 -26.61 -12.35
C ALA A 425 9.10 -26.70 -10.94
N GLY A 426 7.81 -26.42 -10.75
CA GLY A 426 7.17 -26.41 -9.44
C GLY A 426 7.62 -25.25 -8.54
N VAL A 427 8.19 -24.18 -9.13
CA VAL A 427 8.60 -22.98 -8.39
C VAL A 427 7.38 -22.09 -8.15
N PRO A 428 7.03 -21.77 -6.89
CA PRO A 428 5.85 -20.95 -6.59
C PRO A 428 6.09 -19.47 -6.91
N ILE A 429 5.32 -18.94 -7.87
CA ILE A 429 5.36 -17.55 -8.31
C ILE A 429 3.94 -16.98 -8.49
N PRO A 430 3.13 -16.95 -7.43
CA PRO A 430 1.72 -16.60 -7.53
C PRO A 430 1.47 -15.21 -8.12
N VAL A 431 2.28 -14.19 -7.79
CA VAL A 431 2.08 -12.83 -8.31
C VAL A 431 2.46 -12.72 -9.78
N PHE A 432 3.56 -13.34 -10.26
CA PHE A 432 3.87 -13.41 -11.69
C PHE A 432 2.75 -14.10 -12.46
N ALA A 433 2.29 -15.24 -11.95
CA ALA A 433 1.25 -16.04 -12.59
C ALA A 433 -0.08 -15.28 -12.67
N SER A 434 -0.52 -14.65 -11.58
CA SER A 434 -1.76 -13.88 -11.54
C SER A 434 -1.68 -12.60 -12.37
N SER A 435 -0.50 -11.96 -12.46
CA SER A 435 -0.29 -10.80 -13.33
C SER A 435 -0.47 -11.14 -14.80
N LEU A 436 0.07 -12.29 -15.23
CA LEU A 436 -0.14 -12.79 -16.60
C LEU A 436 -1.61 -13.15 -16.85
N ALA A 437 -2.24 -13.86 -15.91
CA ALA A 437 -3.64 -14.25 -16.03
C ALA A 437 -4.57 -13.03 -16.10
N TYR A 438 -4.34 -12.01 -15.25
CA TYR A 438 -5.06 -10.74 -15.29
C TYR A 438 -4.96 -10.07 -16.66
N PHE A 439 -3.72 -9.91 -17.17
CA PHE A 439 -3.50 -9.32 -18.49
C PHE A 439 -4.22 -10.07 -19.61
N ASP A 440 -4.13 -11.40 -19.62
CA ASP A 440 -4.82 -12.19 -20.63
C ASP A 440 -6.34 -12.08 -20.51
N GLN A 441 -6.86 -11.98 -19.29
CA GLN A 441 -8.28 -11.81 -19.04
C GLN A 441 -8.82 -10.46 -19.53
N ILE A 442 -8.14 -9.34 -19.22
CA ILE A 442 -8.64 -8.02 -19.61
C ILE A 442 -8.56 -7.74 -21.12
N ARG A 443 -7.67 -8.43 -21.84
CA ARG A 443 -7.53 -8.28 -23.30
C ARG A 443 -8.32 -9.30 -24.12
N ALA A 444 -8.92 -10.30 -23.46
CA ALA A 444 -9.64 -11.36 -24.18
C ALA A 444 -10.91 -10.79 -24.83
N THR A 445 -11.09 -11.09 -26.12
CA THR A 445 -12.28 -10.67 -26.87
C THR A 445 -13.55 -11.34 -26.37
N ARG A 446 -13.44 -12.50 -25.72
CA ARG A 446 -14.54 -13.23 -25.09
C ARG A 446 -14.04 -14.03 -23.89
N LEU A 447 -14.70 -13.86 -22.77
CA LEU A 447 -14.42 -14.58 -21.53
C LEU A 447 -15.35 -15.80 -21.39
N PRO A 448 -14.95 -16.82 -20.61
CA PRO A 448 -15.79 -17.98 -20.28
C PRO A 448 -16.98 -17.62 -19.35
N ALA A 449 -17.08 -16.37 -18.92
CA ALA A 449 -18.16 -15.86 -18.07
C ALA A 449 -19.57 -16.11 -18.65
N ALA A 450 -19.70 -16.17 -19.97
CA ALA A 450 -20.97 -16.53 -20.62
C ALA A 450 -21.46 -17.93 -20.21
N LEU A 451 -20.55 -18.91 -20.03
CA LEU A 451 -20.94 -20.23 -19.53
C LEU A 451 -21.42 -20.15 -18.07
N ILE A 452 -20.70 -19.40 -17.24
CA ILE A 452 -21.09 -19.19 -15.83
C ILE A 452 -22.48 -18.56 -15.77
N GLN A 453 -22.75 -17.54 -16.58
CA GLN A 453 -24.05 -16.89 -16.61
C GLN A 453 -25.17 -17.83 -17.11
N GLY A 454 -24.89 -18.66 -18.09
CA GLY A 454 -25.83 -19.71 -18.54
C GLY A 454 -26.11 -20.76 -17.46
N GLN A 455 -25.10 -21.17 -16.68
CA GLN A 455 -25.28 -22.07 -15.53
C GLN A 455 -26.16 -21.39 -14.45
N ARG A 456 -25.92 -20.11 -14.14
CA ARG A 456 -26.72 -19.34 -13.18
C ARG A 456 -28.19 -19.22 -13.66
N ASP A 457 -28.40 -19.03 -14.94
CA ASP A 457 -29.73 -18.99 -15.53
C ASP A 457 -30.41 -20.36 -15.42
N PHE A 458 -29.67 -21.45 -15.65
CA PHE A 458 -30.20 -22.81 -15.58
C PHE A 458 -30.71 -23.17 -14.18
N PHE A 459 -29.94 -22.89 -13.11
CA PHE A 459 -30.33 -23.31 -11.76
C PHE A 459 -31.15 -22.27 -10.99
N GLY A 460 -31.12 -21.00 -11.39
CA GLY A 460 -31.73 -19.94 -10.58
C GLY A 460 -32.46 -18.86 -11.36
N SER A 461 -32.69 -19.04 -12.66
CA SER A 461 -33.32 -18.04 -13.54
C SER A 461 -32.68 -16.65 -13.41
N HIS A 462 -31.33 -16.62 -13.30
CA HIS A 462 -30.59 -15.38 -13.09
C HIS A 462 -30.46 -14.53 -14.36
N THR A 463 -31.12 -14.93 -15.42
CA THR A 463 -31.19 -14.23 -16.70
C THR A 463 -29.83 -14.01 -17.37
N TYR A 464 -29.81 -13.55 -18.58
CA TYR A 464 -28.62 -13.18 -19.34
C TYR A 464 -28.91 -12.13 -20.39
N HIS A 465 -27.89 -11.37 -20.78
CA HIS A 465 -27.90 -10.53 -21.96
C HIS A 465 -27.32 -11.28 -23.16
N ARG A 466 -27.84 -10.99 -24.36
CA ARG A 466 -27.32 -11.57 -25.60
C ARG A 466 -26.42 -10.57 -26.33
N VAL A 467 -25.49 -11.09 -27.13
CA VAL A 467 -24.59 -10.26 -27.96
C VAL A 467 -25.22 -9.82 -29.28
N ASP A 468 -26.32 -10.44 -29.67
CA ASP A 468 -26.95 -10.27 -30.97
C ASP A 468 -28.33 -9.57 -30.92
N LYS A 469 -28.86 -9.32 -29.73
CA LYS A 469 -30.08 -8.54 -29.51
C LYS A 469 -30.13 -7.93 -28.12
N GLU A 470 -30.79 -6.78 -28.01
CA GLU A 470 -30.99 -6.09 -26.74
C GLU A 470 -32.07 -6.77 -25.88
N GLY A 471 -31.92 -6.62 -24.56
CA GLY A 471 -32.85 -7.12 -23.56
C GLY A 471 -32.24 -8.09 -22.58
N VAL A 472 -33.08 -8.51 -21.62
CA VAL A 472 -32.77 -9.49 -20.58
C VAL A 472 -33.51 -10.75 -20.91
N PHE A 473 -32.85 -11.90 -20.89
CA PHE A 473 -33.43 -13.16 -21.34
C PHE A 473 -33.30 -14.25 -20.30
N HIS A 474 -34.25 -15.18 -20.30
CA HIS A 474 -34.24 -16.42 -19.53
C HIS A 474 -34.61 -17.57 -20.47
N THR A 475 -33.92 -18.68 -20.37
CA THR A 475 -34.27 -19.93 -21.05
C THR A 475 -35.13 -20.79 -20.14
N LEU A 476 -36.30 -21.25 -20.61
CA LEU A 476 -37.16 -22.17 -19.86
C LEU A 476 -36.58 -23.59 -19.89
N TRP A 477 -35.54 -23.82 -19.10
CA TRP A 477 -34.70 -25.03 -19.13
C TRP A 477 -35.45 -26.33 -18.88
N ALA A 478 -36.56 -26.28 -18.14
CA ALA A 478 -37.40 -27.44 -17.79
C ALA A 478 -38.52 -27.69 -18.81
N VAL A 479 -38.69 -26.83 -19.82
CA VAL A 479 -39.74 -26.95 -20.85
C VAL A 479 -39.15 -27.60 -22.10
N ASP A 480 -39.92 -28.47 -22.73
CA ASP A 480 -39.53 -29.10 -24.00
C ASP A 480 -39.23 -28.03 -25.06
N GLY A 481 -38.12 -28.19 -25.77
CA GLY A 481 -37.66 -27.22 -26.75
C GLY A 481 -36.95 -26.00 -26.15
N ARG A 482 -36.92 -25.85 -24.82
CA ARG A 482 -36.19 -24.79 -24.05
C ARG A 482 -36.40 -23.40 -24.67
N PRO A 483 -37.62 -22.92 -24.80
CA PRO A 483 -37.86 -21.60 -25.37
C PRO A 483 -37.23 -20.50 -24.52
N GLU A 484 -36.82 -19.41 -25.16
CA GLU A 484 -36.31 -18.22 -24.54
C GLU A 484 -37.41 -17.21 -24.28
N GLU A 485 -37.47 -16.61 -23.13
CA GLU A 485 -38.37 -15.52 -22.79
C GLU A 485 -37.58 -14.24 -22.54
N GLN A 486 -38.11 -13.13 -22.99
CA GLN A 486 -37.58 -11.80 -22.67
C GLN A 486 -38.21 -11.31 -21.37
N TRP A 487 -37.38 -10.96 -20.40
CA TRP A 487 -37.80 -10.37 -19.14
C TRP A 487 -37.74 -8.84 -19.23
N SER A 488 -38.71 -8.18 -18.60
CA SER A 488 -38.85 -6.72 -18.57
C SER A 488 -38.09 -6.10 -17.40
#